data_fb2b907f5383084ec102f6deee6a0df3
#
_entry.id   fb2b907f5383084ec102f6deee6a0df3
#
_cell.length_a   1.000
_cell.length_b   1.000
_cell.length_c   1.000
_cell.angle_alpha   90.00
_cell.angle_beta   90.00
_cell.angle_gamma   90.00
#
_symmetry.space_group_name_H-M   'P 1'
#
loop_
_entity.id
_entity.type
_entity.pdbx_description
1 polymer ?
#
loop_
_entity_poly.entity_id
_entity_poly.type
_entity_poly.pdbx_seq_one_letter_code
_entity_poly.pdbx_strand_id
1 'polypeptide(L)'
;MLEVKNIHKKFGSNEVLKGVDFKVEKGSVIAVLGNSGSGKTTLLRCISFLEQADKGEITFDDFHKDITAVTRKEIRQLRMKMGFVFQGYNLFRNKTALDNVLEGLTIARKNSPEEAKKKAMEMLEKVGMANRANFYPDQLSGGQQQRVAIARAIAYNPEVVLFDEPTSALDPRLTGEVLDV
;
A
#
# COMPACT_ATOMS: atom_id res chain seq x y z
N MET A 1 14.59 -7.11 2.50
CA MET A 1 13.90 -8.41 2.31
C MET A 1 12.68 -8.48 3.22
N LEU A 2 11.53 -8.92 2.70
CA LEU A 2 10.32 -9.18 3.50
C LEU A 2 9.97 -10.67 3.36
N GLU A 3 9.81 -11.36 4.47
CA GLU A 3 9.38 -12.76 4.51
C GLU A 3 8.29 -12.93 5.57
N VAL A 4 7.27 -13.70 5.27
CA VAL A 4 6.31 -14.20 6.26
C VAL A 4 6.23 -15.70 6.17
N LYS A 5 6.07 -16.36 7.32
CA LYS A 5 5.98 -17.81 7.42
C LYS A 5 4.76 -18.24 8.20
N ASN A 6 4.12 -19.28 7.70
CA ASN A 6 3.02 -19.97 8.37
C ASN A 6 1.89 -19.03 8.80
N ILE A 7 1.51 -18.07 7.93
CA ILE A 7 0.46 -17.09 8.24
C ILE A 7 -0.90 -17.75 8.21
N HIS A 8 -1.61 -17.67 9.32
CA HIS A 8 -3.01 -18.12 9.47
C HIS A 8 -3.92 -16.94 9.76
N LYS A 9 -5.12 -17.00 9.19
CA LYS A 9 -6.20 -16.04 9.48
C LYS A 9 -7.55 -16.71 9.35
N LYS A 10 -8.37 -16.53 10.38
CA LYS A 10 -9.78 -16.97 10.41
C LYS A 10 -10.70 -15.76 10.59
N PHE A 11 -11.89 -15.84 10.01
CA PHE A 11 -13.01 -14.96 10.27
C PHE A 11 -14.18 -15.82 10.74
N GLY A 12 -14.44 -15.83 12.04
CA GLY A 12 -15.37 -16.78 12.66
C GLY A 12 -14.89 -18.22 12.46
N SER A 13 -15.70 -19.06 11.85
CA SER A 13 -15.36 -20.45 11.52
C SER A 13 -14.61 -20.61 10.19
N ASN A 14 -14.55 -19.56 9.37
CA ASN A 14 -13.92 -19.64 8.04
C ASN A 14 -12.42 -19.34 8.12
N GLU A 15 -11.59 -20.34 7.85
CA GLU A 15 -10.14 -20.20 7.76
C GLU A 15 -9.74 -19.76 6.34
N VAL A 16 -9.33 -18.50 6.21
CA VAL A 16 -8.99 -17.85 4.94
C VAL A 16 -7.53 -18.07 4.58
N LEU A 17 -6.62 -17.91 5.55
CA LEU A 17 -5.19 -18.22 5.37
C LEU A 17 -4.84 -19.46 6.19
N LYS A 18 -4.22 -20.44 5.54
CA LYS A 18 -4.00 -21.78 6.09
C LYS A 18 -2.51 -22.15 6.10
N GLY A 19 -1.68 -21.28 6.69
CA GLY A 19 -0.23 -21.49 6.73
C GLY A 19 0.45 -21.02 5.44
N VAL A 20 0.26 -19.74 5.09
CA VAL A 20 0.85 -19.15 3.88
C VAL A 20 2.28 -18.69 4.16
N ASP A 21 3.21 -19.13 3.30
CA ASP A 21 4.57 -18.63 3.24
C ASP A 21 4.72 -17.68 2.06
N PHE A 22 5.45 -16.59 2.26
CA PHE A 22 5.64 -15.55 1.25
C PHE A 22 6.98 -14.85 1.47
N LYS A 23 7.77 -14.67 0.40
CA LYS A 23 9.08 -14.02 0.48
C LYS A 23 9.29 -13.07 -0.70
N VAL A 24 9.75 -11.85 -0.41
CA VAL A 24 10.09 -10.82 -1.40
C VAL A 24 11.53 -10.40 -1.19
N GLU A 25 12.34 -10.57 -2.21
CA GLU A 25 13.72 -10.07 -2.25
C GLU A 25 13.75 -8.61 -2.72
N LYS A 26 14.83 -7.90 -2.39
CA LYS A 26 15.02 -6.52 -2.85
C LYS A 26 15.10 -6.48 -4.39
N GLY A 27 14.33 -5.58 -5.00
CA GLY A 27 14.28 -5.40 -6.45
C GLY A 27 13.45 -6.45 -7.19
N SER A 28 12.77 -7.37 -6.47
CA SER A 28 11.86 -8.34 -7.09
C SER A 28 10.41 -7.85 -7.10
N VAL A 29 9.65 -8.34 -8.07
CA VAL A 29 8.20 -8.16 -8.17
C VAL A 29 7.56 -9.54 -8.05
N ILE A 30 6.55 -9.67 -7.17
CA ILE A 30 5.82 -10.93 -6.97
C ILE A 30 4.34 -10.70 -7.25
N ALA A 31 3.77 -11.52 -8.15
CA ALA A 31 2.34 -11.55 -8.41
C ALA A 31 1.68 -12.66 -7.59
N VAL A 32 0.72 -12.28 -6.74
CA VAL A 32 -0.11 -13.22 -5.98
C VAL A 32 -1.36 -13.53 -6.80
N LEU A 33 -1.42 -14.74 -7.37
CA LEU A 33 -2.52 -15.19 -8.21
C LEU A 33 -3.52 -16.02 -7.42
N GLY A 34 -4.78 -15.95 -7.78
CA GLY A 34 -5.86 -16.73 -7.18
C GLY A 34 -7.24 -16.17 -7.47
N ASN A 35 -8.27 -16.99 -7.31
CA ASN A 35 -9.66 -16.60 -7.52
C ASN A 35 -10.10 -15.47 -6.58
N SER A 36 -11.20 -14.79 -6.90
CA SER A 36 -11.84 -13.86 -5.98
C SER A 36 -12.20 -14.60 -4.67
N GLY A 37 -11.93 -13.95 -3.53
CA GLY A 37 -12.17 -14.56 -2.21
C GLY A 37 -11.11 -15.58 -1.74
N SER A 38 -10.04 -15.83 -2.50
CA SER A 38 -8.98 -16.78 -2.10
C SER A 38 -8.07 -16.29 -0.97
N GLY A 39 -8.26 -15.05 -0.47
CA GLY A 39 -7.49 -14.51 0.65
C GLY A 39 -6.34 -13.58 0.27
N LYS A 40 -6.15 -13.21 -1.01
CA LYS A 40 -5.08 -12.29 -1.47
C LYS A 40 -5.06 -10.98 -0.69
N THR A 41 -6.18 -10.28 -0.66
CA THR A 41 -6.36 -9.04 0.13
C THR A 41 -6.10 -9.27 1.61
N THR A 42 -6.58 -10.38 2.17
CA THR A 42 -6.36 -10.74 3.58
C THR A 42 -4.88 -10.93 3.87
N LEU A 43 -4.15 -11.62 2.98
CA LEU A 43 -2.70 -11.80 3.12
C LEU A 43 -1.97 -10.46 3.13
N LEU A 44 -2.21 -9.59 2.15
CA LEU A 44 -1.59 -8.27 2.08
C LEU A 44 -1.91 -7.40 3.31
N ARG A 45 -3.15 -7.47 3.80
CA ARG A 45 -3.57 -6.77 5.02
C ARG A 45 -2.91 -7.32 6.27
N CYS A 46 -2.71 -8.63 6.39
CA CYS A 46 -1.96 -9.24 7.50
C CYS A 46 -0.49 -8.82 7.47
N ILE A 47 0.16 -8.85 6.31
CA ILE A 47 1.55 -8.41 6.12
C ILE A 47 1.74 -6.94 6.52
N SER A 48 0.79 -6.08 6.16
CA SER A 48 0.82 -4.64 6.50
C SER A 48 0.23 -4.31 7.87
N PHE A 49 -0.17 -5.31 8.65
CA PHE A 49 -0.86 -5.17 9.96
C PHE A 49 -2.19 -4.39 9.89
N LEU A 50 -2.79 -4.21 8.71
CA LEU A 50 -4.15 -3.66 8.56
C LEU A 50 -5.20 -4.65 9.03
N GLU A 51 -4.86 -5.94 9.04
CA GLU A 51 -5.61 -7.03 9.65
C GLU A 51 -4.67 -7.80 10.58
N GLN A 52 -5.15 -8.25 11.73
CA GLN A 52 -4.35 -9.06 12.64
C GLN A 52 -4.33 -10.51 12.18
N ALA A 53 -3.15 -11.07 11.92
CA ALA A 53 -3.00 -12.50 11.72
C ALA A 53 -3.20 -13.27 13.03
N ASP A 54 -3.70 -14.50 12.94
CA ASP A 54 -3.93 -15.33 14.13
C ASP A 54 -2.68 -16.11 14.52
N LYS A 55 -1.78 -16.37 13.54
CA LYS A 55 -0.52 -17.09 13.74
C LYS A 55 0.43 -16.79 12.60
N GLY A 56 1.72 -16.93 12.85
CA GLY A 56 2.80 -16.88 11.87
C GLY A 56 3.96 -16.02 12.30
N GLU A 57 4.95 -15.90 11.45
CA GLU A 57 6.17 -15.13 11.68
C GLU A 57 6.34 -14.08 10.58
N ILE A 58 6.91 -12.95 10.93
CA ILE A 58 7.31 -11.89 9.99
C ILE A 58 8.79 -11.55 10.16
N THR A 59 9.49 -11.49 9.05
CA THR A 59 10.87 -10.98 8.95
C THR A 59 10.88 -9.80 7.98
N PHE A 60 11.42 -8.68 8.41
CA PHE A 60 11.65 -7.51 7.55
C PHE A 60 13.07 -6.98 7.81
N ASP A 61 13.98 -7.26 6.89
CA ASP A 61 15.44 -7.07 7.07
C ASP A 61 15.93 -7.73 8.36
N ASP A 62 16.45 -6.96 9.33
CA ASP A 62 16.94 -7.45 10.62
C ASP A 62 15.82 -7.65 11.66
N PHE A 63 14.59 -7.27 11.35
CA PHE A 63 13.45 -7.47 12.23
C PHE A 63 12.86 -8.86 12.02
N HIS A 64 12.77 -9.66 13.09
CA HIS A 64 12.14 -10.98 13.08
C HIS A 64 11.31 -11.20 14.34
N LYS A 65 10.04 -11.59 14.17
CA LYS A 65 9.12 -11.84 15.28
C LYS A 65 7.94 -12.72 14.88
N ASP A 66 7.33 -13.36 15.91
CA ASP A 66 5.94 -13.82 15.80
C ASP A 66 5.04 -12.63 15.48
N ILE A 67 4.24 -12.74 14.41
CA ILE A 67 3.43 -11.64 13.88
C ILE A 67 2.38 -11.16 14.90
N THR A 68 1.96 -12.05 15.81
CA THR A 68 0.97 -11.73 16.86
C THR A 68 1.61 -10.99 18.04
N ALA A 69 2.93 -11.09 18.21
CA ALA A 69 3.69 -10.47 19.29
C ALA A 69 4.30 -9.11 18.92
N VAL A 70 4.05 -8.62 17.68
CA VAL A 70 4.55 -7.32 17.22
C VAL A 70 3.82 -6.19 17.93
N THR A 71 4.55 -5.32 18.61
CA THR A 71 3.99 -4.21 19.38
C THR A 71 3.50 -3.08 18.47
N ARG A 72 2.59 -2.23 18.98
CA ARG A 72 2.09 -1.05 18.25
C ARG A 72 3.20 -0.11 17.75
N LYS A 73 4.29 0.03 18.52
CA LYS A 73 5.45 0.85 18.13
C LYS A 73 6.17 0.24 16.94
N GLU A 74 6.41 -1.08 16.98
CA GLU A 74 7.06 -1.82 15.88
C GLU A 74 6.19 -1.83 14.62
N ILE A 75 4.87 -2.06 14.75
CA ILE A 75 3.92 -1.96 13.63
C ILE A 75 4.04 -0.60 12.95
N ARG A 76 4.08 0.49 13.73
CA ARG A 76 4.25 1.84 13.16
C ARG A 76 5.56 1.97 12.39
N GLN A 77 6.65 1.43 12.92
CA GLN A 77 7.97 1.44 12.26
C GLN A 77 7.95 0.62 10.96
N LEU A 78 7.38 -0.58 10.99
CA LEU A 78 7.24 -1.44 9.80
C LEU A 78 6.38 -0.79 8.73
N ARG A 79 5.23 -0.21 9.09
CA ARG A 79 4.36 0.51 8.15
C ARG A 79 5.02 1.71 7.49
N MET A 80 5.97 2.36 8.15
CA MET A 80 6.76 3.44 7.53
C MET A 80 7.70 2.94 6.42
N LYS A 81 7.98 1.64 6.37
CA LYS A 81 8.78 0.98 5.33
C LYS A 81 7.93 0.36 4.22
N MET A 82 6.60 0.32 4.39
CA MET A 82 5.66 -0.34 3.47
C MET A 82 4.70 0.67 2.85
N GLY A 83 4.64 0.74 1.52
CA GLY A 83 3.56 1.41 0.80
C GLY A 83 2.37 0.46 0.62
N PHE A 84 1.14 0.99 0.66
CA PHE A 84 -0.05 0.19 0.38
C PHE A 84 -0.95 0.93 -0.62
N VAL A 85 -1.26 0.26 -1.73
CA VAL A 85 -2.19 0.74 -2.76
C VAL A 85 -3.44 -0.13 -2.70
N PHE A 86 -4.57 0.49 -2.35
CA PHE A 86 -5.85 -0.18 -2.17
C PHE A 86 -6.63 -0.32 -3.48
N GLN A 87 -7.43 -1.36 -3.59
CA GLN A 87 -8.35 -1.59 -4.69
C GLN A 87 -9.31 -0.41 -4.95
N GLY A 88 -9.80 0.24 -3.89
CA GLY A 88 -10.77 1.35 -3.95
C GLY A 88 -10.14 2.74 -3.83
N TYR A 89 -8.87 2.94 -4.23
CA TYR A 89 -8.08 4.18 -4.18
C TYR A 89 -7.91 4.74 -2.76
N ASN A 90 -8.96 4.79 -1.95
CA ASN A 90 -9.03 5.29 -0.57
C ASN A 90 -8.42 6.70 -0.41
N LEU A 91 -8.70 7.59 -1.37
CA LEU A 91 -8.32 8.99 -1.27
C LEU A 91 -9.23 9.72 -0.27
N PHE A 92 -8.65 10.68 0.44
CA PHE A 92 -9.40 11.62 1.28
C PHE A 92 -10.23 12.53 0.38
N ARG A 93 -11.56 12.38 0.38
CA ARG A 93 -12.48 13.10 -0.51
C ARG A 93 -12.47 14.62 -0.33
N ASN A 94 -12.18 15.07 0.88
CA ASN A 94 -12.08 16.50 1.26
C ASN A 94 -10.69 17.10 1.06
N LYS A 95 -9.77 16.39 0.39
CA LYS A 95 -8.41 16.83 0.11
C LYS A 95 -8.13 16.77 -1.38
N THR A 96 -7.31 17.70 -1.86
CA THR A 96 -6.83 17.70 -3.25
C THR A 96 -5.90 16.51 -3.51
N ALA A 97 -5.54 16.25 -4.77
CA ALA A 97 -4.55 15.25 -5.14
C ALA A 97 -3.21 15.50 -4.41
N LEU A 98 -2.76 16.76 -4.39
CA LEU A 98 -1.55 17.16 -3.69
C LEU A 98 -1.65 16.90 -2.18
N ASP A 99 -2.76 17.31 -1.55
CA ASP A 99 -2.96 17.13 -0.11
C ASP A 99 -3.06 15.65 0.29
N ASN A 100 -3.61 14.81 -0.58
CA ASN A 100 -3.62 13.36 -0.39
C ASN A 100 -2.21 12.78 -0.31
N VAL A 101 -1.29 13.25 -1.14
CA VAL A 101 0.11 12.80 -1.11
C VAL A 101 0.87 13.43 0.07
N LEU A 102 0.60 14.71 0.37
CA LEU A 102 1.21 15.44 1.50
C LEU A 102 0.94 14.81 2.86
N GLU A 103 -0.27 14.25 3.06
CA GLU A 103 -0.71 13.70 4.35
C GLU A 103 0.30 12.70 4.93
N GLY A 104 0.75 11.76 4.11
CA GLY A 104 1.75 10.77 4.54
C GLY A 104 3.11 11.37 4.88
N LEU A 105 3.50 12.44 4.19
CA LEU A 105 4.80 13.08 4.37
C LEU A 105 4.86 13.96 5.63
N THR A 106 3.79 14.69 5.93
CA THR A 106 3.74 15.61 7.06
C THR A 106 3.54 14.90 8.40
N ILE A 107 2.60 13.96 8.45
CA ILE A 107 2.25 13.24 9.68
C ILE A 107 3.31 12.20 10.06
N ALA A 108 3.78 11.44 9.08
CA ALA A 108 4.66 10.30 9.36
C ALA A 108 6.13 10.67 9.51
N ARG A 109 6.64 11.72 8.86
CA ARG A 109 8.09 11.96 8.73
C ARG A 109 8.60 13.32 9.22
N LYS A 110 7.77 14.17 9.77
CA LYS A 110 8.21 15.47 10.30
C LYS A 110 9.01 16.32 9.28
N ASN A 111 8.76 16.18 7.99
CA ASN A 111 9.33 17.05 6.97
C ASN A 111 8.83 18.47 7.18
N SER A 112 9.63 19.47 6.81
CA SER A 112 9.11 20.84 6.73
C SER A 112 7.97 20.89 5.70
N PRO A 113 6.98 21.78 5.86
CA PRO A 113 5.86 21.92 4.91
C PRO A 113 6.32 22.11 3.47
N GLU A 114 7.39 22.86 3.26
CA GLU A 114 7.96 23.16 1.93
C GLU A 114 8.60 21.94 1.29
N GLU A 115 9.43 21.22 2.05
CA GLU A 115 10.05 19.96 1.57
C GLU A 115 9.00 18.88 1.26
N ALA A 116 7.98 18.75 2.12
CA ALA A 116 6.87 17.84 1.90
C ALA A 116 6.11 18.18 0.61
N LYS A 117 5.81 19.49 0.40
CA LYS A 117 5.12 19.94 -0.80
C LYS A 117 5.93 19.69 -2.07
N LYS A 118 7.23 20.01 -2.05
CA LYS A 118 8.14 19.72 -3.17
C LYS A 118 8.13 18.24 -3.52
N LYS A 119 8.32 17.39 -2.52
CA LYS A 119 8.34 15.93 -2.71
C LYS A 119 6.99 15.38 -3.19
N ALA A 120 5.88 15.89 -2.67
CA ALA A 120 4.54 15.49 -3.13
C ALA A 120 4.32 15.85 -4.61
N MET A 121 4.75 17.04 -5.03
CA MET A 121 4.69 17.45 -6.45
C MET A 121 5.57 16.56 -7.33
N GLU A 122 6.80 16.23 -6.91
CA GLU A 122 7.68 15.31 -7.64
C GLU A 122 7.02 13.92 -7.82
N MET A 123 6.29 13.43 -6.80
CA MET A 123 5.58 12.15 -6.93
C MET A 123 4.36 12.25 -7.86
N LEU A 124 3.61 13.34 -7.82
CA LEU A 124 2.52 13.56 -8.76
C LEU A 124 3.04 13.71 -10.21
N GLU A 125 4.20 14.31 -10.40
CA GLU A 125 4.84 14.43 -11.71
C GLU A 125 5.23 13.04 -12.27
N LYS A 126 5.82 12.19 -11.43
CA LYS A 126 6.18 10.80 -11.81
C LYS A 126 4.98 9.98 -12.30
N VAL A 127 3.80 10.20 -11.74
CA VAL A 127 2.58 9.48 -12.14
C VAL A 127 1.75 10.27 -13.16
N GLY A 128 2.30 11.36 -13.75
CA GLY A 128 1.61 12.17 -14.76
C GLY A 128 0.42 12.97 -14.24
N MET A 129 0.39 13.31 -12.93
CA MET A 129 -0.72 14.00 -12.28
C MET A 129 -0.40 15.42 -11.79
N ALA A 130 0.76 15.99 -12.14
CA ALA A 130 1.16 17.32 -11.70
C ALA A 130 0.16 18.42 -12.10
N ASN A 131 -0.41 18.35 -13.31
CA ASN A 131 -1.42 19.29 -13.82
C ASN A 131 -2.80 19.14 -13.13
N ARG A 132 -2.99 18.12 -12.31
CA ARG A 132 -4.21 17.82 -11.54
C ARG A 132 -3.98 17.92 -10.02
N ALA A 133 -2.87 18.49 -9.58
CA ALA A 133 -2.49 18.58 -8.17
C ALA A 133 -3.57 19.22 -7.28
N ASN A 134 -4.30 20.20 -7.79
CA ASN A 134 -5.35 20.93 -7.06
C ASN A 134 -6.76 20.34 -7.24
N PHE A 135 -6.90 19.20 -7.94
CA PHE A 135 -8.19 18.56 -8.16
C PHE A 135 -8.57 17.68 -6.98
N TYR A 136 -9.85 17.66 -6.63
CA TYR A 136 -10.43 16.75 -5.66
C TYR A 136 -10.72 15.39 -6.28
N PRO A 137 -10.81 14.30 -5.49
CA PRO A 137 -11.04 12.96 -6.01
C PRO A 137 -12.29 12.83 -6.92
N ASP A 138 -13.37 13.55 -6.64
CA ASP A 138 -14.60 13.55 -7.45
C ASP A 138 -14.44 14.21 -8.83
N GLN A 139 -13.39 14.99 -9.03
CA GLN A 139 -13.01 15.62 -10.29
C GLN A 139 -12.03 14.77 -11.12
N LEU A 140 -11.64 13.61 -10.60
CA LEU A 140 -10.65 12.72 -11.20
C LEU A 140 -11.31 11.42 -11.69
N SER A 141 -10.88 10.93 -12.87
CA SER A 141 -11.26 9.59 -13.32
C SER A 141 -10.72 8.50 -12.38
N GLY A 142 -11.26 7.28 -12.44
CA GLY A 142 -10.77 6.17 -11.63
C GLY A 142 -9.26 5.91 -11.81
N GLY A 143 -8.75 5.90 -13.04
CA GLY A 143 -7.33 5.76 -13.32
C GLY A 143 -6.49 6.92 -12.76
N GLN A 144 -7.01 8.16 -12.80
CA GLN A 144 -6.36 9.32 -12.19
C GLN A 144 -6.32 9.20 -10.66
N GLN A 145 -7.42 8.79 -10.03
CA GLN A 145 -7.45 8.53 -8.59
C GLN A 145 -6.47 7.44 -8.20
N GLN A 146 -6.35 6.37 -8.98
CA GLN A 146 -5.39 5.30 -8.74
C GLN A 146 -3.95 5.80 -8.84
N ARG A 147 -3.62 6.61 -9.84
CA ARG A 147 -2.29 7.22 -9.96
C ARG A 147 -1.96 8.12 -8.76
N VAL A 148 -2.90 8.89 -8.26
CA VAL A 148 -2.72 9.66 -7.02
C VAL A 148 -2.52 8.74 -5.80
N ALA A 149 -3.25 7.62 -5.71
CA ALA A 149 -3.06 6.64 -4.65
C ALA A 149 -1.68 5.98 -4.69
N ILE A 150 -1.16 5.69 -5.89
CA ILE A 150 0.21 5.21 -6.10
C ILE A 150 1.22 6.27 -5.65
N ALA A 151 1.09 7.52 -6.13
CA ALA A 151 1.95 8.63 -5.71
C ALA A 151 2.01 8.78 -4.18
N ARG A 152 0.85 8.69 -3.51
CA ARG A 152 0.76 8.71 -2.04
C ARG A 152 1.51 7.55 -1.40
N ALA A 153 1.38 6.34 -1.95
CA ALA A 153 2.01 5.14 -1.40
C ALA A 153 3.54 5.16 -1.53
N ILE A 154 4.09 5.77 -2.59
CA ILE A 154 5.54 5.84 -2.83
C ILE A 154 6.20 7.12 -2.29
N ALA A 155 5.43 8.13 -1.88
CA ALA A 155 5.93 9.44 -1.51
C ALA A 155 6.96 9.43 -0.37
N TYR A 156 6.81 8.51 0.58
CA TYR A 156 7.74 8.37 1.70
C TYR A 156 8.88 7.38 1.45
N ASN A 157 9.08 6.97 0.20
CA ASN A 157 10.15 6.08 -0.24
C ASN A 157 10.17 4.75 0.53
N PRO A 158 9.08 3.96 0.44
CA PRO A 158 8.97 2.68 1.12
C PRO A 158 9.98 1.67 0.55
N GLU A 159 10.34 0.67 1.35
CA GLU A 159 11.20 -0.44 0.94
C GLU A 159 10.41 -1.54 0.19
N VAL A 160 9.10 -1.64 0.43
CA VAL A 160 8.16 -2.52 -0.28
C VAL A 160 6.85 -1.80 -0.54
N VAL A 161 6.25 -2.06 -1.71
CA VAL A 161 4.90 -1.58 -2.02
C VAL A 161 3.98 -2.78 -2.24
N LEU A 162 2.87 -2.79 -1.52
CA LEU A 162 1.84 -3.82 -1.60
C LEU A 162 0.67 -3.27 -2.44
N PHE A 163 0.31 -3.98 -3.51
CA PHE A 163 -0.79 -3.63 -4.39
C PHE A 163 -1.94 -4.63 -4.21
N ASP A 164 -3.08 -4.14 -3.75
CA ASP A 164 -4.31 -4.93 -3.59
C ASP A 164 -5.22 -4.69 -4.79
N GLU A 165 -5.12 -5.55 -5.82
CA GLU A 165 -5.89 -5.49 -7.07
C GLU A 165 -5.95 -4.07 -7.69
N PRO A 166 -4.80 -3.43 -8.01
CA PRO A 166 -4.74 -2.00 -8.34
C PRO A 166 -5.49 -1.62 -9.62
N THR A 167 -5.87 -2.59 -10.45
CA THR A 167 -6.55 -2.36 -11.73
C THR A 167 -7.98 -2.89 -11.76
N SER A 168 -8.44 -3.62 -10.73
CA SER A 168 -9.76 -4.29 -10.72
C SER A 168 -10.94 -3.31 -10.73
N ALA A 169 -10.74 -2.09 -10.22
CA ALA A 169 -11.75 -1.03 -10.21
C ALA A 169 -11.67 -0.10 -11.44
N LEU A 170 -10.80 -0.42 -12.40
CA LEU A 170 -10.58 0.39 -13.59
C LEU A 170 -11.28 -0.20 -14.80
N ASP A 171 -11.74 0.67 -15.70
CA ASP A 171 -12.08 0.29 -17.07
C ASP A 171 -10.84 -0.35 -17.72
N PRO A 172 -10.99 -1.46 -18.49
CA PRO A 172 -9.87 -2.10 -19.18
C PRO A 172 -9.01 -1.16 -20.01
N ARG A 173 -9.58 -0.07 -20.54
CA ARG A 173 -8.85 0.96 -21.29
C ARG A 173 -7.90 1.78 -20.42
N LEU A 174 -8.21 1.94 -19.13
CA LEU A 174 -7.41 2.71 -18.17
C LEU A 174 -6.35 1.85 -17.46
N THR A 175 -6.45 0.52 -17.59
CA THR A 175 -5.51 -0.41 -16.96
C THR A 175 -4.08 -0.19 -17.48
N GLY A 176 -3.91 0.04 -18.79
CA GLY A 176 -2.61 0.36 -19.40
C GLY A 176 -1.97 1.59 -18.79
N GLU A 177 -2.72 2.68 -18.59
CA GLU A 177 -2.21 3.93 -18.02
C GLU A 177 -1.66 3.78 -16.59
N VAL A 178 -2.14 2.79 -15.83
CA VAL A 178 -1.70 2.51 -14.47
C VAL A 178 -0.51 1.55 -14.44
N LEU A 179 -0.42 0.63 -15.41
CA LEU A 179 0.70 -0.31 -15.51
C LEU A 179 1.99 0.34 -16.02
N ASP A 180 1.89 1.49 -16.69
CA ASP A 180 3.03 2.26 -17.17
C ASP A 180 3.66 3.19 -16.11
N VAL A 181 3.12 3.23 -14.89
CA VAL A 181 3.59 4.02 -13.74
C VAL A 181 4.50 3.18 -12.83
#